data_0f1436ec53dc4b25ddfe5a2212848793
#
_entry.id   0f1436ec53dc4b25ddfe5a2212848793
#
_cell.length_a   1.000
_cell.length_b   1.000
_cell.length_c   1.000
_cell.angle_alpha   90.00
_cell.angle_beta   90.00
_cell.angle_gamma   90.00
#
_symmetry.space_group_name_H-M   'P 1'
#
loop_
_entity.id
_entity.type
_entity.pdbx_description
1 polymer ?
#
loop_
_entity_poly.entity_id
_entity_poly.type
_entity_poly.pdbx_seq_one_letter_code
_entity_poly.pdbx_strand_id
1 'polypeptide(L)'
;MPVRPRADAFSACGVLVVKGNQKKLRKQLRLLPWRQIPLQNRTTGAGHGRREVRRLKVCTVRPGLLFPHAVQALEINRRRTRRKTGRVETKTVYAITSLPPAQAGPEQLAELVWNHWSVEALHHVRDVTYGEDASRVRTGTAPRAMATLRNLAIGLMRQAGWTNIAAAADHYRSHPQHATAMLRLTA
;
A
#
# COMPACT_ATOMS: atom_id res chain seq x y z
N MET A 1 4.37 12.98 29.71
CA MET A 1 5.48 12.07 29.40
C MET A 1 5.40 11.70 27.93
N PRO A 2 6.44 11.92 27.11
CA PRO A 2 6.41 11.51 25.72
C PRO A 2 6.61 9.99 25.68
N VAL A 3 5.65 9.30 25.05
CA VAL A 3 5.73 7.86 24.76
C VAL A 3 6.93 7.65 23.81
N ARG A 4 7.99 7.03 24.28
CA ARG A 4 9.09 6.56 23.45
C ARG A 4 8.55 5.46 22.53
N PRO A 5 8.72 5.56 21.20
CA PRO A 5 8.42 4.43 20.33
C PRO A 5 9.36 3.28 20.70
N ARG A 6 8.78 2.08 20.91
CA ARG A 6 9.53 0.86 21.17
C ARG A 6 10.53 0.61 20.04
N ALA A 7 11.79 0.46 20.39
CA ALA A 7 12.91 0.17 19.49
C ALA A 7 12.74 -1.17 18.73
N ASP A 8 11.87 -2.04 19.21
CA ASP A 8 11.71 -3.42 18.72
C ASP A 8 10.89 -3.55 17.42
N ALA A 9 10.22 -2.48 16.97
CA ALA A 9 9.43 -2.49 15.73
C ALA A 9 10.28 -2.41 14.44
N PHE A 10 11.61 -2.29 14.55
CA PHE A 10 12.53 -2.07 13.42
C PHE A 10 13.35 -3.28 13.00
N SER A 11 13.14 -4.44 13.63
CA SER A 11 13.80 -5.68 13.19
C SER A 11 13.23 -6.24 11.88
N ALA A 12 12.11 -5.73 11.39
CA ALA A 12 11.59 -6.03 10.07
C ALA A 12 12.11 -4.97 9.07
N CYS A 13 13.06 -5.36 8.22
CA CYS A 13 13.56 -4.58 7.09
C CYS A 13 12.39 -4.04 6.25
N GLY A 14 11.99 -2.80 6.47
CA GLY A 14 10.80 -2.24 5.84
C GLY A 14 10.96 -0.79 5.42
N VAL A 15 10.07 -0.36 4.54
CA VAL A 15 9.88 1.04 4.17
C VAL A 15 8.69 1.58 4.94
N LEU A 16 8.88 2.66 5.68
CA LEU A 16 7.83 3.35 6.42
C LEU A 16 7.33 4.56 5.65
N VAL A 17 6.07 4.52 5.23
CA VAL A 17 5.40 5.65 4.58
C VAL A 17 5.04 6.71 5.62
N VAL A 18 5.49 7.95 5.42
CA VAL A 18 5.24 9.08 6.32
C VAL A 18 3.84 9.64 6.08
N LYS A 19 2.93 9.36 7.01
CA LYS A 19 1.52 9.78 6.94
C LYS A 19 1.36 11.29 7.27
N GLY A 20 0.23 11.86 6.89
CA GLY A 20 -0.07 13.29 7.07
C GLY A 20 -0.08 13.78 8.51
N ASN A 21 -0.34 12.89 9.50
CA ASN A 21 -0.29 13.19 10.93
C ASN A 21 1.13 13.42 11.45
N GLN A 22 2.16 12.94 10.76
CA GLN A 22 3.57 13.14 11.10
C GLN A 22 4.12 14.44 10.49
N LYS A 23 3.46 15.56 10.78
CA LYS A 23 3.71 16.87 10.14
C LYS A 23 5.16 17.33 10.24
N LYS A 24 5.81 17.15 11.38
CA LYS A 24 7.19 17.60 11.63
C LYS A 24 8.20 16.81 10.79
N LEU A 25 8.14 15.47 10.82
CA LEU A 25 8.97 14.59 10.01
C LEU A 25 8.76 14.86 8.52
N ARG A 26 7.51 14.97 8.08
CA ARG A 26 7.17 15.29 6.68
C ARG A 26 7.75 16.62 6.24
N LYS A 27 7.78 17.63 7.12
CA LYS A 27 8.43 18.93 6.82
C LYS A 27 9.92 18.77 6.61
N GLN A 28 10.62 18.00 7.46
CA GLN A 28 12.05 17.71 7.29
C GLN A 28 12.33 17.02 5.96
N LEU A 29 11.57 15.98 5.62
CA LEU A 29 11.73 15.22 4.36
C LEU A 29 11.47 16.10 3.13
N ARG A 30 10.52 17.02 3.19
CA ARG A 30 10.22 17.95 2.10
C ARG A 30 11.38 18.92 1.82
N LEU A 31 12.20 19.24 2.82
CA LEU A 31 13.34 20.15 2.71
C LEU A 31 14.60 19.50 2.16
N LEU A 32 14.61 18.16 1.97
CA LEU A 32 15.74 17.49 1.34
C LEU A 32 15.91 17.95 -0.12
N PRO A 33 17.13 17.87 -0.67
CA PRO A 33 17.47 18.45 -1.98
C PRO A 33 16.94 17.63 -3.17
N TRP A 34 15.65 17.33 -3.20
CA TRP A 34 15.00 16.48 -4.20
C TRP A 34 15.19 16.95 -5.65
N ARG A 35 15.42 18.25 -5.86
CA ARG A 35 15.68 18.80 -7.20
C ARG A 35 17.02 18.36 -7.77
N GLN A 36 18.02 18.12 -6.90
CA GLN A 36 19.37 17.70 -7.28
C GLN A 36 19.46 16.17 -7.45
N ILE A 37 18.51 15.42 -6.92
CA ILE A 37 18.48 13.96 -6.99
C ILE A 37 17.84 13.54 -8.30
N PRO A 38 18.54 12.73 -9.14
CA PRO A 38 17.99 12.23 -10.38
C PRO A 38 16.79 11.33 -10.13
N LEU A 39 15.97 11.12 -11.18
CA LEU A 39 14.91 10.12 -11.16
C LEU A 39 15.55 8.73 -11.23
N GLN A 40 15.30 7.89 -10.23
CA GLN A 40 15.96 6.58 -10.11
C GLN A 40 15.04 5.40 -10.44
N ASN A 41 13.72 5.59 -10.31
CA ASN A 41 12.76 4.57 -10.75
C ASN A 41 11.49 5.24 -11.29
N ARG A 42 10.91 4.64 -12.34
CA ARG A 42 9.65 5.08 -12.93
C ARG A 42 8.84 3.87 -13.36
N THR A 43 7.62 3.78 -12.84
CA THR A 43 6.65 2.76 -13.26
C THR A 43 5.40 3.41 -13.84
N THR A 44 4.78 2.71 -14.79
CA THR A 44 3.50 3.12 -15.39
C THR A 44 2.53 1.96 -15.27
N GLY A 45 1.29 2.28 -14.93
CA GLY A 45 0.21 1.30 -14.85
C GLY A 45 -1.07 1.88 -15.43
N ALA A 46 -1.95 1.00 -15.86
CA ALA A 46 -3.29 1.35 -16.31
C ALA A 46 -4.30 0.42 -15.64
N GLY A 47 -5.40 0.96 -15.13
CA GLY A 47 -6.45 0.19 -14.50
C GLY A 47 -7.59 1.10 -14.02
N HIS A 48 -8.78 0.54 -13.83
CA HIS A 48 -9.94 1.26 -13.31
C HIS A 48 -10.23 2.61 -14.01
N GLY A 49 -10.07 2.66 -15.35
CA GLY A 49 -10.30 3.88 -16.14
C GLY A 49 -9.26 5.00 -15.93
N ARG A 50 -8.10 4.69 -15.37
CA ARG A 50 -7.00 5.65 -15.11
C ARG A 50 -5.68 5.13 -15.65
N ARG A 51 -4.79 6.07 -15.99
CA ARG A 51 -3.36 5.85 -16.17
C ARG A 51 -2.64 6.39 -14.94
N GLU A 52 -1.73 5.63 -14.38
CA GLU A 52 -0.91 6.05 -13.24
C GLU A 52 0.56 6.00 -13.63
N VAL A 53 1.29 7.05 -13.28
CA VAL A 53 2.74 7.13 -13.40
C VAL A 53 3.28 7.37 -12.00
N ARG A 54 4.21 6.52 -11.56
CA ARG A 54 4.92 6.65 -10.29
C ARG A 54 6.38 6.93 -10.57
N ARG A 55 6.94 7.89 -9.86
CA ARG A 55 8.34 8.29 -9.95
C ARG A 55 8.92 8.24 -8.57
N LEU A 56 10.10 7.63 -8.44
CA LEU A 56 10.82 7.49 -7.18
C LEU A 56 12.17 8.19 -7.25
N LYS A 57 12.48 8.92 -6.19
CA LYS A 57 13.80 9.43 -5.87
C LYS A 57 14.19 8.96 -4.49
N VAL A 58 15.43 8.57 -4.33
CA VAL A 58 15.98 8.07 -3.06
C VAL A 58 17.25 8.87 -2.73
N CYS A 59 17.41 9.24 -1.48
CA CYS A 59 18.65 9.82 -0.99
C CYS A 59 19.03 9.25 0.38
N THR A 60 20.31 9.12 0.61
CA THR A 60 20.85 8.86 1.93
C THR A 60 20.65 10.09 2.81
N VAL A 61 20.19 9.89 4.04
CA VAL A 61 19.97 10.97 4.99
C VAL A 61 21.02 10.96 6.09
N ARG A 62 21.39 12.15 6.56
CA ARG A 62 22.25 12.30 7.73
C ARG A 62 21.43 12.15 9.02
N PRO A 63 22.06 11.78 10.14
CA PRO A 63 21.41 11.82 11.45
C PRO A 63 20.79 13.19 11.73
N GLY A 64 19.61 13.22 12.40
CA GLY A 64 18.91 14.47 12.72
C GLY A 64 17.46 14.54 12.24
N LEU A 65 17.00 13.52 11.49
CA LEU A 65 15.58 13.37 11.27
C LEU A 65 14.87 13.00 12.58
N LEU A 66 13.61 13.40 12.71
CA LEU A 66 12.73 12.99 13.82
C LEU A 66 12.39 11.47 13.78
N PHE A 67 13.22 10.73 13.09
CA PHE A 67 13.24 9.30 12.99
C PHE A 67 14.70 8.82 13.02
N PRO A 68 15.24 8.47 14.20
CA PRO A 68 16.67 8.32 14.45
C PRO A 68 17.34 7.19 13.66
N HIS A 69 16.60 6.18 13.23
CA HIS A 69 17.13 5.04 12.48
C HIS A 69 16.95 5.14 10.96
N ALA A 70 16.49 6.28 10.45
CA ALA A 70 16.39 6.48 9.00
C ALA A 70 17.78 6.62 8.39
N VAL A 71 18.09 5.80 7.40
CA VAL A 71 19.31 5.82 6.61
C VAL A 71 19.05 6.36 5.21
N GLN A 72 17.90 6.03 4.63
CA GLN A 72 17.47 6.55 3.33
C GLN A 72 16.08 7.17 3.43
N ALA A 73 15.85 8.23 2.66
CA ALA A 73 14.57 8.87 2.45
C ALA A 73 14.14 8.70 0.99
N LEU A 74 12.83 8.57 0.78
CA LEU A 74 12.22 8.38 -0.51
C LEU A 74 11.22 9.51 -0.78
N GLU A 75 11.27 10.10 -1.98
CA GLU A 75 10.21 10.93 -2.54
C GLU A 75 9.51 10.17 -3.64
N ILE A 76 8.22 9.95 -3.48
CA ILE A 76 7.39 9.23 -4.43
C ILE A 76 6.35 10.18 -4.99
N ASN A 77 6.49 10.49 -6.28
CA ASN A 77 5.54 11.31 -6.99
C ASN A 77 4.61 10.42 -7.81
N ARG A 78 3.31 10.48 -7.50
CA ARG A 78 2.27 9.68 -8.14
C ARG A 78 1.33 10.58 -8.91
N ARG A 79 1.33 10.44 -10.26
CA ARG A 79 0.44 11.15 -11.17
C ARG A 79 -0.61 10.20 -11.72
N ARG A 80 -1.88 10.52 -11.51
CA ARG A 80 -3.03 9.78 -12.01
C ARG A 80 -3.77 10.63 -13.04
N THR A 81 -4.08 10.04 -14.19
CA THR A 81 -4.87 10.67 -15.24
C THR A 81 -6.13 9.83 -15.47
N ARG A 82 -7.31 10.41 -15.28
CA ARG A 82 -8.58 9.76 -15.60
C ARG A 82 -8.76 9.73 -17.13
N ARG A 83 -8.96 8.53 -17.70
CA ARG A 83 -9.07 8.38 -19.17
C ARG A 83 -10.28 9.10 -19.76
N LYS A 84 -11.44 9.06 -19.08
CA LYS A 84 -12.68 9.69 -19.55
C LYS A 84 -12.64 11.21 -19.53
N THR A 85 -12.03 11.83 -18.54
CA THR A 85 -12.10 13.27 -18.31
C THR A 85 -10.79 14.00 -18.51
N GLY A 86 -9.69 13.29 -18.75
CA GLY A 86 -8.34 13.87 -18.79
C GLY A 86 -7.86 14.46 -17.46
N ARG A 87 -8.68 14.43 -16.40
CA ARG A 87 -8.33 15.05 -15.11
C ARG A 87 -7.06 14.40 -14.55
N VAL A 88 -6.11 15.26 -14.21
CA VAL A 88 -4.82 14.87 -13.63
C VAL A 88 -4.81 15.19 -12.14
N GLU A 89 -4.41 14.22 -11.34
CA GLU A 89 -4.13 14.37 -9.92
C GLU A 89 -2.68 13.96 -9.65
N THR A 90 -1.94 14.82 -8.96
CA THR A 90 -0.56 14.55 -8.56
C THR A 90 -0.46 14.55 -7.04
N LYS A 91 0.14 13.49 -6.48
CA LYS A 91 0.35 13.35 -5.03
C LYS A 91 1.80 13.00 -4.77
N THR A 92 2.45 13.79 -3.89
CA THR A 92 3.79 13.47 -3.38
C THR A 92 3.68 12.79 -2.01
N VAL A 93 4.34 11.65 -1.88
CA VAL A 93 4.42 10.86 -0.66
C VAL A 93 5.89 10.73 -0.29
N TYR A 94 6.19 10.81 1.00
CA TYR A 94 7.53 10.57 1.53
C TYR A 94 7.54 9.25 2.29
N ALA A 95 8.66 8.55 2.20
CA ALA A 95 8.92 7.37 3.00
C ALA A 95 10.37 7.37 3.51
N ILE A 96 10.64 6.57 4.50
CA ILE A 96 11.96 6.38 5.10
C ILE A 96 12.24 4.90 5.29
N THR A 97 13.51 4.55 5.32
CA THR A 97 13.94 3.19 5.63
C THR A 97 15.24 3.21 6.43
N SER A 98 15.43 2.18 7.25
CA SER A 98 16.70 1.88 7.93
C SER A 98 17.68 1.10 7.07
N LEU A 99 17.24 0.60 5.89
CA LEU A 99 18.08 -0.12 4.97
C LEU A 99 19.13 0.81 4.34
N PRO A 100 20.41 0.50 4.43
CA PRO A 100 21.47 1.25 3.74
C PRO A 100 21.43 0.98 2.22
N PRO A 101 22.01 1.85 1.38
CA PRO A 101 22.06 1.68 -0.06
C PRO A 101 22.66 0.35 -0.54
N ALA A 102 23.59 -0.22 0.23
CA ALA A 102 24.21 -1.51 -0.06
C ALA A 102 23.25 -2.69 0.11
N GLN A 103 22.19 -2.55 0.91
CA GLN A 103 21.19 -3.59 1.17
C GLN A 103 19.92 -3.41 0.32
N ALA A 104 19.56 -2.18 0.01
CA ALA A 104 18.37 -1.90 -0.81
C ALA A 104 18.60 -0.67 -1.71
N GLY A 105 18.72 -0.93 -2.99
CA GLY A 105 18.77 0.10 -4.03
C GLY A 105 17.38 0.64 -4.38
N PRO A 106 17.31 1.66 -5.26
CA PRO A 106 16.07 2.32 -5.63
C PRO A 106 15.00 1.39 -6.20
N GLU A 107 15.38 0.35 -6.95
CA GLU A 107 14.44 -0.61 -7.53
C GLU A 107 13.77 -1.46 -6.46
N GLN A 108 14.56 -2.02 -5.54
CA GLN A 108 14.06 -2.80 -4.41
C GLN A 108 13.18 -1.96 -3.48
N LEU A 109 13.58 -0.71 -3.21
CA LEU A 109 12.79 0.22 -2.42
C LEU A 109 11.47 0.58 -3.12
N ALA A 110 11.47 0.74 -4.44
CA ALA A 110 10.25 0.92 -5.22
C ALA A 110 9.31 -0.28 -5.07
N GLU A 111 9.82 -1.50 -5.21
CA GLU A 111 9.05 -2.72 -5.06
C GLU A 111 8.45 -2.86 -3.66
N LEU A 112 9.23 -2.62 -2.62
CA LEU A 112 8.75 -2.64 -1.23
C LEU A 112 7.59 -1.65 -1.00
N VAL A 113 7.69 -0.44 -1.54
CA VAL A 113 6.61 0.56 -1.46
C VAL A 113 5.37 0.11 -2.24
N TRP A 114 5.53 -0.44 -3.44
CA TRP A 114 4.41 -0.88 -4.26
C TRP A 114 3.69 -2.06 -3.61
N ASN A 115 4.43 -3.01 -3.04
CA ASN A 115 3.88 -4.15 -2.32
C ASN A 115 3.12 -3.70 -1.06
N HIS A 116 3.67 -2.76 -0.29
CA HIS A 116 2.97 -2.16 0.84
C HIS A 116 1.62 -1.54 0.44
N TRP A 117 1.56 -0.79 -0.64
CA TRP A 117 0.30 -0.22 -1.13
C TRP A 117 -0.68 -1.24 -1.68
N SER A 118 -0.21 -2.36 -2.20
CA SER A 118 -1.10 -3.46 -2.62
C SER A 118 -1.74 -4.14 -1.42
N VAL A 119 -1.02 -4.28 -0.31
CA VAL A 119 -1.54 -4.78 0.97
C VAL A 119 -2.54 -3.79 1.57
N GLU A 120 -2.25 -2.48 1.58
CA GLU A 120 -3.20 -1.45 2.01
C GLU A 120 -4.50 -1.49 1.17
N ALA A 121 -4.39 -1.71 -0.15
CA ALA A 121 -5.55 -1.85 -1.01
C ALA A 121 -6.38 -3.10 -0.68
N LEU A 122 -5.74 -4.20 -0.29
CA LEU A 122 -6.42 -5.41 0.18
C LEU A 122 -7.15 -5.16 1.50
N HIS A 123 -6.51 -4.50 2.48
CA HIS A 123 -7.16 -4.11 3.72
C HIS A 123 -8.38 -3.23 3.46
N HIS A 124 -8.25 -2.22 2.60
CA HIS A 124 -9.37 -1.37 2.22
C HIS A 124 -10.56 -2.16 1.64
N VAL A 125 -10.31 -3.17 0.80
CA VAL A 125 -11.37 -4.06 0.29
C VAL A 125 -12.01 -4.85 1.43
N ARG A 126 -11.24 -5.37 2.38
CA ARG A 126 -11.76 -6.10 3.54
C ARG A 126 -12.65 -5.21 4.42
N ASP A 127 -12.20 -3.97 4.67
CA ASP A 127 -12.92 -3.02 5.52
C ASP A 127 -14.18 -2.49 4.84
N VAL A 128 -14.09 -2.08 3.58
CA VAL A 128 -15.20 -1.40 2.87
C VAL A 128 -16.19 -2.40 2.27
N THR A 129 -15.69 -3.47 1.60
CA THR A 129 -16.57 -4.42 0.89
C THR A 129 -17.14 -5.46 1.86
N TYR A 130 -16.35 -5.92 2.82
CA TYR A 130 -16.73 -6.98 3.74
C TYR A 130 -17.04 -6.48 5.17
N GLY A 131 -16.90 -5.19 5.45
CA GLY A 131 -17.19 -4.59 6.75
C GLY A 131 -16.40 -5.22 7.90
N GLU A 132 -15.11 -5.54 7.68
CA GLU A 132 -14.32 -6.27 8.67
C GLU A 132 -14.24 -5.53 10.00
N ASP A 133 -14.02 -4.23 9.99
CA ASP A 133 -13.95 -3.40 11.19
C ASP A 133 -15.29 -3.31 11.94
N ALA A 134 -16.40 -3.43 11.22
CA ALA A 134 -17.76 -3.45 11.79
C ALA A 134 -18.17 -4.84 12.29
N SER A 135 -17.35 -5.87 12.10
CA SER A 135 -17.67 -7.25 12.51
C SER A 135 -17.79 -7.36 14.02
N ARG A 136 -18.85 -8.00 14.46
CA ARG A 136 -19.09 -8.33 15.90
C ARG A 136 -18.44 -9.63 16.33
N VAL A 137 -17.84 -10.38 15.41
CA VAL A 137 -17.11 -11.62 15.68
C VAL A 137 -15.75 -11.27 16.27
N ARG A 138 -15.64 -11.31 17.62
CA ARG A 138 -14.46 -10.82 18.34
C ARG A 138 -13.85 -11.81 19.34
N THR A 139 -14.43 -13.01 19.48
CA THR A 139 -14.03 -13.97 20.52
C THR A 139 -13.34 -15.22 19.92
N GLY A 140 -12.39 -15.76 20.64
CA GLY A 140 -11.70 -16.99 20.31
C GLY A 140 -10.96 -16.93 18.96
N THR A 141 -11.02 -18.02 18.21
CA THR A 141 -10.41 -18.15 16.87
C THR A 141 -11.29 -17.61 15.71
N ALA A 142 -12.53 -17.25 16.01
CA ALA A 142 -13.51 -16.84 15.00
C ALA A 142 -13.07 -15.59 14.19
N PRO A 143 -12.45 -14.54 14.75
CA PRO A 143 -11.94 -13.42 13.94
C PRO A 143 -10.92 -13.85 12.90
N ARG A 144 -10.00 -14.75 13.25
CA ARG A 144 -8.99 -15.29 12.35
C ARG A 144 -9.62 -16.13 11.23
N ALA A 145 -10.57 -17.00 11.56
CA ALA A 145 -11.31 -17.78 10.59
C ALA A 145 -12.06 -16.89 9.59
N MET A 146 -12.75 -15.86 10.07
CA MET A 146 -13.43 -14.87 9.20
C MET A 146 -12.47 -14.10 8.31
N ALA A 147 -11.30 -13.71 8.81
CA ALA A 147 -10.27 -13.06 7.99
C ALA A 147 -9.76 -14.00 6.88
N THR A 148 -9.54 -15.29 7.20
CA THR A 148 -9.15 -16.32 6.23
C THR A 148 -10.21 -16.52 5.15
N LEU A 149 -11.49 -16.64 5.52
CA LEU A 149 -12.60 -16.78 4.57
C LEU A 149 -12.71 -15.56 3.64
N ARG A 150 -12.57 -14.34 4.16
CA ARG A 150 -12.55 -13.12 3.32
C ARG A 150 -11.38 -13.13 2.33
N ASN A 151 -10.19 -13.52 2.78
CA ASN A 151 -9.02 -13.62 1.89
C ASN A 151 -9.22 -14.69 0.81
N LEU A 152 -9.78 -15.84 1.17
CA LEU A 152 -10.13 -16.91 0.22
C LEU A 152 -11.13 -16.40 -0.83
N ALA A 153 -12.22 -15.77 -0.41
CA ALA A 153 -13.21 -15.20 -1.32
C ALA A 153 -12.60 -14.17 -2.29
N ILE A 154 -11.75 -13.26 -1.79
CA ILE A 154 -11.04 -12.30 -2.63
C ILE A 154 -10.11 -13.01 -3.61
N GLY A 155 -9.40 -14.04 -3.16
CA GLY A 155 -8.50 -14.85 -4.00
C GLY A 155 -9.23 -15.52 -5.15
N LEU A 156 -10.33 -16.20 -4.85
CA LEU A 156 -11.18 -16.88 -5.85
C LEU A 156 -11.77 -15.90 -6.87
N MET A 157 -12.28 -14.75 -6.42
CA MET A 157 -12.78 -13.71 -7.33
C MET A 157 -11.68 -13.18 -8.26
N ARG A 158 -10.46 -12.99 -7.75
CA ARG A 158 -9.31 -12.57 -8.58
C ARG A 158 -8.89 -13.64 -9.57
N GLN A 159 -8.90 -14.91 -9.16
CA GLN A 159 -8.61 -16.05 -10.03
C GLN A 159 -9.67 -16.17 -11.15
N ALA A 160 -10.93 -15.85 -10.85
CA ALA A 160 -12.01 -15.74 -11.84
C ALA A 160 -11.92 -14.47 -12.72
N GLY A 161 -10.85 -13.70 -12.65
CA GLY A 161 -10.59 -12.52 -13.49
C GLY A 161 -11.19 -11.20 -13.00
N TRP A 162 -11.80 -11.16 -11.82
CA TRP A 162 -12.37 -9.93 -11.30
C TRP A 162 -11.30 -8.95 -10.83
N THR A 163 -11.28 -7.77 -11.41
CA THR A 163 -10.41 -6.66 -11.00
C THR A 163 -11.06 -5.75 -9.96
N ASN A 164 -12.40 -5.70 -9.92
CA ASN A 164 -13.19 -4.95 -8.92
C ASN A 164 -13.90 -5.91 -7.98
N ILE A 165 -13.39 -6.08 -6.77
CA ILE A 165 -13.91 -7.04 -5.79
C ILE A 165 -15.28 -6.63 -5.24
N ALA A 166 -15.59 -5.33 -5.13
CA ALA A 166 -16.92 -4.89 -4.72
C ALA A 166 -17.98 -5.30 -5.75
N ALA A 167 -17.72 -5.06 -7.03
CA ALA A 167 -18.61 -5.50 -8.12
C ALA A 167 -18.72 -7.04 -8.18
N ALA A 168 -17.62 -7.76 -7.94
CA ALA A 168 -17.65 -9.22 -7.85
C ALA A 168 -18.55 -9.70 -6.69
N ALA A 169 -18.39 -9.09 -5.50
CA ALA A 169 -19.20 -9.43 -4.34
C ALA A 169 -20.69 -9.19 -4.58
N ASP A 170 -21.06 -8.08 -5.23
CA ASP A 170 -22.42 -7.77 -5.61
C ASP A 170 -22.97 -8.77 -6.66
N HIS A 171 -22.14 -9.12 -7.65
CA HIS A 171 -22.49 -10.14 -8.65
C HIS A 171 -22.82 -11.49 -7.99
N TYR A 172 -21.92 -12.00 -7.15
CA TYR A 172 -22.12 -13.32 -6.51
C TYR A 172 -23.23 -13.30 -5.45
N ARG A 173 -23.52 -12.15 -4.84
CA ARG A 173 -24.68 -11.98 -3.97
C ARG A 173 -26.00 -12.08 -4.75
N SER A 174 -26.02 -11.48 -5.95
CA SER A 174 -27.20 -11.51 -6.84
C SER A 174 -27.35 -12.83 -7.61
N HIS A 175 -26.27 -13.60 -7.76
CA HIS A 175 -26.25 -14.87 -8.51
C HIS A 175 -25.55 -15.96 -7.70
N PRO A 176 -26.19 -16.51 -6.64
CA PRO A 176 -25.55 -17.49 -5.75
C PRO A 176 -25.10 -18.77 -6.48
N GLN A 177 -25.79 -19.16 -7.56
CA GLN A 177 -25.44 -20.31 -8.41
C GLN A 177 -24.04 -20.14 -9.04
N HIS A 178 -23.64 -18.92 -9.38
CA HIS A 178 -22.28 -18.65 -9.90
C HIS A 178 -21.20 -18.82 -8.81
N ALA A 179 -21.51 -18.45 -7.57
CA ALA A 179 -20.61 -18.70 -6.45
C ALA A 179 -20.42 -20.20 -6.21
N THR A 180 -21.51 -20.99 -6.25
CA THR A 180 -21.44 -22.44 -6.11
C THR A 180 -20.64 -23.08 -7.23
N ALA A 181 -20.82 -22.63 -8.48
CA ALA A 181 -20.04 -23.12 -9.62
C ALA A 181 -18.54 -22.81 -9.47
N MET A 182 -18.19 -21.60 -9.00
CA MET A 182 -16.81 -21.20 -8.73
C MET A 182 -16.15 -22.10 -7.66
N LEU A 183 -16.87 -22.44 -6.59
CA LEU A 183 -16.35 -23.32 -5.53
C LEU A 183 -16.17 -24.77 -6.01
N ARG A 184 -16.99 -25.25 -6.95
CA ARG A 184 -16.86 -26.60 -7.52
C ARG A 184 -15.66 -26.74 -8.46
N LEU A 185 -15.23 -25.64 -9.10
CA LEU A 185 -14.04 -25.64 -9.97
C LEU A 185 -12.72 -25.71 -9.18
N THR A 186 -12.77 -25.50 -7.87
CA THR A 186 -11.60 -25.55 -6.98
C THR A 186 -11.50 -26.85 -6.17
N ALA A 187 -12.40 -27.78 -6.36
CA ALA A 187 -12.38 -29.12 -5.77
C ALA A 187 -11.85 -30.13 -6.78
#